data_f03ad5792b9923cda2c4402efd1bf92b
#
_entry.id   f03ad5792b9923cda2c4402efd1bf92b
#
_cell.length_a   1.000
_cell.length_b   1.000
_cell.length_c   1.000
_cell.angle_alpha   90.00
_cell.angle_beta   90.00
_cell.angle_gamma   90.00
#
_symmetry.space_group_name_H-M   'P 1'
#
loop_
_entity.id
_entity.type
_entity.pdbx_description
1 polymer ?
#
loop_
_entity_poly.entity_id
_entity_poly.type
_entity_poly.pdbx_seq_one_letter_code
_entity_poly.pdbx_strand_id
1 'polypeptide(L)'
;TKTDRGESPRSARESRALPGFNSTLIDMEPLSISKIAHLAGGQLIQGDGEAIVSRVSTDSRTLQPGDLFVPLRGGNFDGHRFVEQASERGAAGAMVEENWSGATPAGFALIRVPDTLAAYQTLAANYRRSLPLKVIVITGSNGKTSTKDFVAATLARRFRVTKTEGNFNNHVGLPQTMLAANSADEIAVWEIGMNHPGEIAALAKLAAPDAAIITNVGLAHIEFMGSRDAIAAEKGALAEAVGEEGTVILNADDPFSASIAQRTRAKIVFAGVEHGSVRATDLRQSPTGCEFTILEGAHRCRAQLPVPGIHMVQNAMLAIAAGREFGLSLEDCAAGLASTPLTKARLQIKEVNGIQFIDDSYNANPDSMKAALRTLIELDADGRRIAVLGEMGELGKESDQGHREVGEAAAALGVDELIAVGATGAAIARAAQKAGLEKSRSVDSPEEAAEFLAESASPGDLILVKGSRSARMERVLEAFAKRGATAEVTP
;
A
#
# COMPACT_ATOMS: atom_id res chain seq x y z
N THR A 1 10.16 45.37 54.14
CA THR A 1 8.85 45.37 53.64
C THR A 1 8.79 45.27 52.13
N LYS A 2 8.84 44.37 51.43
CA LYS A 2 8.47 43.82 50.16
C LYS A 2 9.41 42.70 49.77
N THR A 3 8.92 41.52 49.96
CA THR A 3 9.52 40.27 49.55
C THR A 3 9.49 40.15 48.03
N ASP A 4 10.64 40.01 47.39
CA ASP A 4 10.83 39.73 45.99
C ASP A 4 11.03 38.20 45.87
N ARG A 5 10.15 37.52 45.12
CA ARG A 5 10.26 36.09 44.83
C ARG A 5 10.95 35.95 43.48
N GLY A 6 12.17 35.42 43.53
CA GLY A 6 12.94 35.06 42.37
C GLY A 6 12.25 33.92 41.58
N GLU A 7 11.92 34.20 40.34
CA GLU A 7 11.56 33.16 39.35
C GLU A 7 12.83 32.49 38.81
N SER A 8 12.87 31.18 38.95
CA SER A 8 13.89 30.30 38.37
C SER A 8 13.62 30.13 36.86
N PRO A 9 14.61 30.22 35.97
CA PRO A 9 14.38 30.02 34.52
C PRO A 9 14.16 28.53 34.26
N ARG A 10 12.95 28.18 33.79
CA ARG A 10 12.64 26.88 33.20
C ARG A 10 13.45 26.73 31.90
N SER A 11 14.34 25.77 31.87
CA SER A 11 15.06 25.32 30.69
C SER A 11 14.05 24.82 29.66
N ALA A 12 13.87 25.55 28.56
CA ALA A 12 13.19 25.10 27.38
C ALA A 12 14.02 23.97 26.76
N ARG A 13 13.64 22.71 27.00
CA ARG A 13 14.01 21.62 26.15
C ARG A 13 13.25 21.80 24.86
N GLU A 14 13.94 22.27 23.81
CA GLU A 14 13.49 22.16 22.44
C GLU A 14 13.31 20.67 22.14
N SER A 15 12.05 20.19 22.17
CA SER A 15 11.67 18.95 21.56
C SER A 15 11.84 19.14 20.05
N ARG A 16 12.94 18.61 19.50
CA ARG A 16 13.03 18.36 18.06
C ARG A 16 11.85 17.46 17.70
N ALA A 17 10.81 18.07 17.12
CA ALA A 17 9.75 17.33 16.47
C ALA A 17 10.42 16.44 15.41
N LEU A 18 10.13 15.14 15.44
CA LEU A 18 10.44 14.22 14.36
C LEU A 18 9.84 14.82 13.08
N PRO A 19 10.51 14.78 11.92
CA PRO A 19 9.98 15.29 10.68
C PRO A 19 8.63 14.60 10.42
N GLY A 20 7.55 15.37 10.54
CA GLY A 20 6.18 14.88 10.41
C GLY A 20 5.92 14.43 8.99
N PHE A 21 5.27 13.29 8.82
CA PHE A 21 4.64 12.93 7.57
C PHE A 21 3.59 14.01 7.24
N ASN A 22 3.83 14.82 6.23
CA ASN A 22 2.85 15.78 5.72
C ASN A 22 1.72 15.00 5.01
N SER A 23 0.66 14.70 5.72
CA SER A 23 -0.60 14.26 5.14
C SER A 23 -1.43 15.51 4.86
N THR A 24 -1.44 15.98 3.64
CA THR A 24 -2.56 16.64 2.94
C THR A 24 -2.04 17.56 1.85
N LEU A 25 -2.55 17.33 0.65
CA LEU A 25 -2.31 18.05 -0.61
C LEU A 25 -0.97 17.67 -1.27
N ILE A 26 -1.10 17.05 -2.44
CA ILE A 26 0.01 16.62 -3.30
C ILE A 26 0.47 17.86 -4.07
N ASP A 27 1.30 18.69 -3.42
CA ASP A 27 1.90 19.86 -4.02
C ASP A 27 3.31 19.50 -4.51
N MET A 28 3.56 19.74 -5.79
CA MET A 28 4.91 19.68 -6.36
C MET A 28 5.64 20.99 -6.07
N GLU A 29 6.96 21.03 -6.28
CA GLU A 29 7.66 22.31 -6.29
C GLU A 29 7.05 23.26 -7.33
N PRO A 30 6.91 24.56 -6.98
CA PRO A 30 6.35 25.54 -7.91
C PRO A 30 7.13 25.60 -9.22
N LEU A 31 6.47 25.37 -10.35
CA LEU A 31 7.02 25.46 -11.70
C LEU A 31 6.21 26.42 -12.56
N SER A 32 6.87 27.13 -13.48
CA SER A 32 6.16 27.91 -14.47
C SER A 32 5.47 27.00 -15.50
N ILE A 33 4.37 27.45 -16.06
CA ILE A 33 3.61 26.76 -17.13
C ILE A 33 4.56 26.41 -18.31
N SER A 34 5.44 27.31 -18.71
CA SER A 34 6.46 27.05 -19.75
C SER A 34 7.38 25.89 -19.38
N LYS A 35 7.81 25.82 -18.11
CA LYS A 35 8.64 24.71 -17.62
C LYS A 35 7.89 23.40 -17.62
N ILE A 36 6.63 23.40 -17.20
CA ILE A 36 5.75 22.24 -17.22
C ILE A 36 5.52 21.75 -18.65
N ALA A 37 5.21 22.66 -19.59
CA ALA A 37 5.06 22.32 -21.01
C ALA A 37 6.33 21.63 -21.55
N HIS A 38 7.50 22.19 -21.25
CA HIS A 38 8.78 21.59 -21.66
C HIS A 38 8.98 20.18 -21.04
N LEU A 39 8.75 20.02 -19.73
CA LEU A 39 8.91 18.74 -19.03
C LEU A 39 7.90 17.69 -19.52
N ALA A 40 6.70 18.10 -19.92
CA ALA A 40 5.65 17.24 -20.46
C ALA A 40 5.86 16.87 -21.94
N GLY A 41 6.81 17.53 -22.64
CA GLY A 41 7.00 17.40 -24.08
C GLY A 41 5.88 18.04 -24.90
N GLY A 42 5.17 19.04 -24.30
CA GLY A 42 4.07 19.77 -24.93
C GLY A 42 4.45 21.18 -25.40
N GLN A 43 3.50 21.83 -26.06
CA GLN A 43 3.64 23.20 -26.55
C GLN A 43 2.61 24.11 -25.85
N LEU A 44 3.08 25.21 -25.24
CA LEU A 44 2.20 26.27 -24.77
C LEU A 44 1.61 27.00 -25.99
N ILE A 45 0.29 26.98 -26.11
CA ILE A 45 -0.43 27.59 -27.25
C ILE A 45 -1.29 28.78 -26.86
N GLN A 46 -1.55 28.98 -25.56
CA GLN A 46 -2.34 30.06 -25.00
C GLN A 46 -1.93 30.33 -23.55
N GLY A 47 -2.14 31.56 -23.07
CA GLY A 47 -1.98 31.95 -21.67
C GLY A 47 -0.56 32.41 -21.31
N ASP A 48 -0.38 32.71 -20.00
CA ASP A 48 0.89 33.19 -19.46
C ASP A 48 1.81 32.01 -19.11
N GLY A 49 2.92 31.91 -19.82
CA GLY A 49 3.95 30.89 -19.58
C GLY A 49 4.69 31.03 -18.26
N GLU A 50 4.70 32.22 -17.65
CA GLU A 50 5.38 32.50 -16.38
C GLU A 50 4.46 32.25 -15.16
N ALA A 51 3.17 32.00 -15.37
CA ALA A 51 2.26 31.64 -14.30
C ALA A 51 2.76 30.40 -13.56
N ILE A 52 2.74 30.46 -12.23
CA ILE A 52 3.29 29.41 -11.36
C ILE A 52 2.20 28.41 -10.99
N VAL A 53 2.53 27.13 -11.11
CA VAL A 53 1.71 25.99 -10.72
C VAL A 53 2.48 25.17 -9.70
N SER A 54 1.82 24.83 -8.60
CA SER A 54 2.34 23.95 -7.55
C SER A 54 1.57 22.64 -7.42
N ARG A 55 0.48 22.47 -8.17
CA ARG A 55 -0.34 21.26 -8.12
C ARG A 55 -0.89 20.88 -9.50
N VAL A 56 -0.81 19.58 -9.80
CA VAL A 56 -1.41 18.96 -10.99
C VAL A 56 -2.58 18.09 -10.55
N SER A 57 -3.74 18.23 -11.17
CA SER A 57 -4.93 17.43 -10.88
C SER A 57 -5.47 16.76 -12.13
N THR A 58 -5.83 15.48 -12.00
CA THR A 58 -6.54 14.70 -13.04
C THR A 58 -8.05 14.60 -12.76
N ASP A 59 -8.53 15.17 -11.62
CA ASP A 59 -9.93 15.13 -11.20
C ASP A 59 -10.51 16.55 -11.15
N SER A 60 -11.42 16.87 -12.10
CA SER A 60 -12.06 18.19 -12.19
C SER A 60 -12.88 18.56 -10.94
N ARG A 61 -13.28 17.57 -10.11
CA ARG A 61 -14.09 17.80 -8.90
C ARG A 61 -13.27 18.36 -7.74
N THR A 62 -11.97 18.04 -7.71
CA THR A 62 -11.03 18.42 -6.64
C THR A 62 -10.12 19.59 -7.01
N LEU A 63 -10.30 20.18 -8.21
CA LEU A 63 -9.53 21.32 -8.69
C LEU A 63 -9.64 22.52 -7.73
N GLN A 64 -8.50 23.16 -7.51
CA GLN A 64 -8.37 24.41 -6.77
C GLN A 64 -7.82 25.53 -7.67
N PRO A 65 -8.02 26.79 -7.32
CA PRO A 65 -7.41 27.90 -8.03
C PRO A 65 -5.89 27.75 -8.11
N GLY A 66 -5.33 27.98 -9.29
CA GLY A 66 -3.89 27.83 -9.56
C GLY A 66 -3.42 26.42 -9.98
N ASP A 67 -4.30 25.41 -9.97
CA ASP A 67 -3.96 24.06 -10.46
C ASP A 67 -3.71 24.00 -11.95
N LEU A 68 -2.91 23.01 -12.38
CA LEU A 68 -2.92 22.56 -13.76
C LEU A 68 -3.85 21.34 -13.89
N PHE A 69 -4.83 21.43 -14.75
CA PHE A 69 -5.73 20.33 -15.05
C PHE A 69 -5.18 19.41 -16.15
N VAL A 70 -5.16 18.11 -15.90
CA VAL A 70 -4.80 17.09 -16.90
C VAL A 70 -6.01 16.21 -17.16
N PRO A 71 -6.77 16.49 -18.25
CA PRO A 71 -7.92 15.68 -18.62
C PRO A 71 -7.47 14.32 -19.14
N LEU A 72 -7.89 13.25 -18.49
CA LEU A 72 -7.58 11.88 -18.92
C LEU A 72 -8.77 11.28 -19.69
N ARG A 73 -8.46 10.37 -20.63
CA ARG A 73 -9.45 9.53 -21.30
C ARG A 73 -9.51 8.14 -20.68
N GLY A 74 -10.70 7.64 -20.47
CA GLY A 74 -11.00 6.25 -20.12
C GLY A 74 -11.93 5.62 -21.14
N GLY A 75 -12.22 4.34 -21.01
CA GLY A 75 -13.03 3.60 -21.98
C GLY A 75 -14.40 4.23 -22.29
N ASN A 76 -15.07 4.81 -21.29
CA ASN A 76 -16.40 5.44 -21.41
C ASN A 76 -16.41 6.91 -20.97
N PHE A 77 -15.23 7.54 -20.84
CA PHE A 77 -15.09 8.86 -20.24
C PHE A 77 -14.02 9.66 -20.96
N ASP A 78 -14.31 10.94 -21.27
CA ASP A 78 -13.35 11.91 -21.80
C ASP A 78 -13.28 13.13 -20.87
N GLY A 79 -12.16 13.30 -20.19
CA GLY A 79 -11.89 14.40 -19.29
C GLY A 79 -11.84 15.77 -19.96
N HIS A 80 -11.58 15.83 -21.28
CA HIS A 80 -11.49 17.09 -22.02
C HIS A 80 -12.78 17.91 -22.00
N ARG A 81 -13.94 17.28 -21.79
CA ARG A 81 -15.24 17.97 -21.60
C ARG A 81 -15.27 18.90 -20.38
N PHE A 82 -14.31 18.76 -19.44
CA PHE A 82 -14.24 19.55 -18.23
C PHE A 82 -13.17 20.64 -18.25
N VAL A 83 -12.50 20.87 -19.38
CA VAL A 83 -11.45 21.90 -19.50
C VAL A 83 -12.03 23.31 -19.29
N GLU A 84 -13.20 23.61 -19.87
CA GLU A 84 -13.89 24.88 -19.67
C GLU A 84 -14.29 25.06 -18.19
N GLN A 85 -14.85 24.03 -17.57
CA GLN A 85 -15.18 24.03 -16.14
C GLN A 85 -13.95 24.21 -15.24
N ALA A 86 -12.79 23.64 -15.63
CA ALA A 86 -11.53 23.85 -14.90
C ALA A 86 -11.12 25.32 -14.91
N SER A 87 -11.27 26.00 -16.06
CA SER A 87 -11.06 27.45 -16.16
C SER A 87 -12.01 28.24 -15.26
N GLU A 88 -13.30 27.91 -15.24
CA GLU A 88 -14.30 28.55 -14.37
C GLU A 88 -13.99 28.36 -12.87
N ARG A 89 -13.35 27.26 -12.49
CA ARG A 89 -12.88 27.01 -11.12
C ARG A 89 -11.58 27.68 -10.76
N GLY A 90 -10.99 28.45 -11.69
CA GLY A 90 -9.78 29.23 -11.46
C GLY A 90 -8.49 28.41 -11.59
N ALA A 91 -8.50 27.24 -12.23
CA ALA A 91 -7.26 26.56 -12.59
C ALA A 91 -6.38 27.48 -13.45
N ALA A 92 -5.05 27.40 -13.31
CA ALA A 92 -4.10 28.22 -14.06
C ALA A 92 -4.04 27.82 -15.54
N GLY A 93 -4.31 26.54 -15.85
CA GLY A 93 -4.30 26.02 -17.20
C GLY A 93 -4.70 24.57 -17.28
N ALA A 94 -4.68 24.02 -18.51
CA ALA A 94 -4.88 22.60 -18.77
C ALA A 94 -3.94 22.07 -19.86
N MET A 95 -3.66 20.77 -19.81
CA MET A 95 -3.17 20.04 -20.97
C MET A 95 -4.35 19.70 -21.87
N VAL A 96 -4.16 19.79 -23.19
CA VAL A 96 -5.19 19.43 -24.17
C VAL A 96 -4.56 18.67 -25.34
N GLU A 97 -5.32 17.73 -25.89
CA GLU A 97 -4.88 17.02 -27.09
C GLU A 97 -5.09 17.84 -28.35
N GLU A 98 -4.42 17.45 -29.44
CA GLU A 98 -4.44 18.20 -30.73
C GLU A 98 -5.85 18.41 -31.28
N ASN A 99 -6.76 17.47 -31.04
CA ASN A 99 -8.14 17.52 -31.55
C ASN A 99 -9.09 18.35 -30.69
N TRP A 100 -8.63 18.82 -29.51
CA TRP A 100 -9.48 19.61 -28.65
C TRP A 100 -9.71 21.03 -29.23
N SER A 101 -10.96 21.43 -29.35
CA SER A 101 -11.39 22.68 -30.00
C SER A 101 -12.32 23.54 -29.13
N GLY A 102 -12.36 23.25 -27.81
CA GLY A 102 -13.12 24.08 -26.85
C GLY A 102 -12.55 25.48 -26.71
N ALA A 103 -13.31 26.37 -26.08
CA ALA A 103 -12.93 27.75 -25.84
C ALA A 103 -12.63 28.00 -24.35
N THR A 104 -11.61 28.78 -24.08
CA THR A 104 -11.28 29.23 -22.73
C THR A 104 -10.88 30.70 -22.73
N PRO A 105 -10.99 31.41 -21.59
CA PRO A 105 -10.50 32.79 -21.47
C PRO A 105 -9.03 32.93 -21.85
N ALA A 106 -8.63 34.04 -22.46
CA ALA A 106 -7.27 34.25 -22.98
C ALA A 106 -6.16 34.08 -21.92
N GLY A 107 -6.47 34.37 -20.64
CA GLY A 107 -5.54 34.21 -19.53
C GLY A 107 -5.37 32.77 -19.04
N PHE A 108 -6.24 31.86 -19.45
CA PHE A 108 -6.14 30.44 -19.10
C PHE A 108 -5.08 29.73 -19.97
N ALA A 109 -4.08 29.09 -19.35
CA ALA A 109 -3.01 28.48 -20.10
C ALA A 109 -3.43 27.14 -20.72
N LEU A 110 -3.05 26.94 -22.00
CA LEU A 110 -3.27 25.70 -22.72
C LEU A 110 -1.93 25.11 -23.20
N ILE A 111 -1.64 23.91 -22.72
CA ILE A 111 -0.49 23.12 -23.14
C ILE A 111 -0.98 22.03 -24.09
N ARG A 112 -0.64 22.12 -25.36
CA ARG A 112 -1.00 21.13 -26.37
C ARG A 112 -0.03 19.96 -26.32
N VAL A 113 -0.59 18.74 -26.31
CA VAL A 113 0.16 17.47 -26.27
C VAL A 113 -0.51 16.44 -27.20
N PRO A 114 0.25 15.44 -27.71
CA PRO A 114 -0.35 14.36 -28.50
C PRO A 114 -1.32 13.46 -27.71
N ASP A 115 -0.99 13.18 -26.45
CA ASP A 115 -1.77 12.34 -25.53
C ASP A 115 -1.56 12.86 -24.10
N THR A 116 -2.65 13.15 -23.39
CA THR A 116 -2.57 13.77 -22.06
C THR A 116 -2.06 12.82 -20.99
N LEU A 117 -2.33 11.51 -21.07
CA LEU A 117 -1.79 10.54 -20.12
C LEU A 117 -0.27 10.37 -20.30
N ALA A 118 0.17 10.21 -21.54
CA ALA A 118 1.62 10.10 -21.87
C ALA A 118 2.38 11.36 -21.47
N ALA A 119 1.80 12.54 -21.70
CA ALA A 119 2.38 13.83 -21.30
C ALA A 119 2.46 13.98 -19.78
N TYR A 120 1.43 13.56 -19.05
CA TYR A 120 1.40 13.53 -17.59
C TYR A 120 2.49 12.63 -17.00
N GLN A 121 2.64 11.42 -17.56
CA GLN A 121 3.69 10.48 -17.18
C GLN A 121 5.09 11.03 -17.51
N THR A 122 5.24 11.67 -18.67
CA THR A 122 6.50 12.29 -19.11
C THR A 122 6.88 13.46 -18.19
N LEU A 123 5.89 14.30 -17.84
CA LEU A 123 6.07 15.38 -16.84
C LEU A 123 6.60 14.82 -15.53
N ALA A 124 5.92 13.81 -14.97
CA ALA A 124 6.30 13.21 -13.70
C ALA A 124 7.71 12.58 -13.74
N ALA A 125 8.04 11.85 -14.81
CA ALA A 125 9.34 11.24 -14.99
C ALA A 125 10.47 12.27 -15.12
N ASN A 126 10.26 13.35 -15.87
CA ASN A 126 11.24 14.41 -16.02
C ASN A 126 11.37 15.27 -14.75
N TYR A 127 10.27 15.53 -14.06
CA TYR A 127 10.26 16.18 -12.76
C TYR A 127 11.07 15.36 -11.73
N ARG A 128 10.76 14.05 -11.57
CA ARG A 128 11.53 13.16 -10.70
C ARG A 128 13.03 13.22 -10.97
N ARG A 129 13.45 13.20 -12.26
CA ARG A 129 14.87 13.25 -12.64
C ARG A 129 15.55 14.57 -12.29
N SER A 130 14.80 15.64 -12.10
CA SER A 130 15.34 16.93 -11.65
C SER A 130 15.56 17.00 -10.13
N LEU A 131 15.02 16.05 -9.35
CA LEU A 131 15.15 16.00 -7.90
C LEU A 131 16.37 15.14 -7.48
N PRO A 132 17.16 15.57 -6.49
CA PRO A 132 18.37 14.86 -6.04
C PRO A 132 18.05 13.72 -5.05
N LEU A 133 16.98 12.95 -5.29
CA LEU A 133 16.54 11.89 -4.41
C LEU A 133 16.83 10.50 -4.96
N LYS A 134 17.03 9.53 -4.05
CA LYS A 134 17.12 8.11 -4.36
C LYS A 134 15.73 7.48 -4.38
N VAL A 135 15.50 6.54 -5.28
CA VAL A 135 14.18 5.90 -5.48
C VAL A 135 14.25 4.41 -5.19
N ILE A 136 13.41 3.96 -4.27
CA ILE A 136 13.13 2.56 -3.97
C ILE A 136 11.75 2.24 -4.50
N VAL A 137 11.64 1.26 -5.40
CA VAL A 137 10.36 0.83 -5.96
C VAL A 137 10.02 -0.55 -5.43
N ILE A 138 8.75 -0.72 -5.00
CA ILE A 138 8.26 -1.95 -4.38
C ILE A 138 7.12 -2.53 -5.21
N THR A 139 7.22 -3.82 -5.54
CA THR A 139 6.14 -4.61 -6.12
C THR A 139 6.02 -5.97 -5.43
N GLY A 140 4.99 -6.73 -5.80
CA GLY A 140 4.74 -8.08 -5.31
C GLY A 140 3.25 -8.44 -5.39
N SER A 141 2.91 -9.69 -5.16
CA SER A 141 1.51 -10.13 -5.10
C SER A 141 0.85 -9.66 -3.81
N ASN A 142 1.50 -9.87 -2.67
CA ASN A 142 1.03 -9.49 -1.34
C ASN A 142 2.10 -8.66 -0.61
N GLY A 143 1.70 -7.89 0.39
CA GLY A 143 2.63 -7.20 1.30
C GLY A 143 3.25 -5.90 0.76
N LYS A 144 2.98 -5.46 -0.46
CA LYS A 144 3.55 -4.22 -1.05
C LYS A 144 3.42 -3.01 -0.13
N THR A 145 2.20 -2.69 0.27
CA THR A 145 1.90 -1.51 1.10
C THR A 145 2.55 -1.60 2.48
N SER A 146 2.47 -2.77 3.13
CA SER A 146 3.12 -2.97 4.43
C SER A 146 4.65 -2.84 4.32
N THR A 147 5.25 -3.46 3.29
CA THR A 147 6.70 -3.31 3.03
C THR A 147 7.08 -1.86 2.76
N LYS A 148 6.30 -1.13 1.95
CA LYS A 148 6.49 0.30 1.69
C LYS A 148 6.48 1.10 3.00
N ASP A 149 5.52 0.85 3.88
CA ASP A 149 5.41 1.56 5.15
C ASP A 149 6.56 1.20 6.10
N PHE A 150 6.98 -0.06 6.16
CA PHE A 150 8.14 -0.51 6.93
C PHE A 150 9.44 0.10 6.41
N VAL A 151 9.66 0.11 5.08
CA VAL A 151 10.84 0.74 4.45
C VAL A 151 10.87 2.23 4.76
N ALA A 152 9.74 2.92 4.58
CA ALA A 152 9.65 4.35 4.83
C ALA A 152 9.94 4.68 6.32
N ALA A 153 9.34 3.95 7.26
CA ALA A 153 9.57 4.15 8.69
C ALA A 153 11.02 3.85 9.10
N THR A 154 11.61 2.79 8.54
CA THR A 154 13.00 2.43 8.75
C THR A 154 13.95 3.54 8.27
N LEU A 155 13.78 3.99 7.03
CA LEU A 155 14.65 5.01 6.43
C LEU A 155 14.45 6.40 7.05
N ALA A 156 13.24 6.70 7.54
CA ALA A 156 12.94 7.97 8.22
C ALA A 156 13.73 8.18 9.52
N ARG A 157 14.42 7.15 10.03
CA ARG A 157 15.39 7.30 11.14
C ARG A 157 16.56 8.22 10.81
N ARG A 158 16.89 8.31 9.52
CA ARG A 158 18.06 9.07 9.05
C ARG A 158 17.76 10.04 7.92
N PHE A 159 16.80 9.75 7.07
CA PHE A 159 16.51 10.48 5.83
C PHE A 159 15.14 11.15 5.87
N ARG A 160 14.96 12.18 5.06
CA ARG A 160 13.63 12.66 4.70
C ARG A 160 13.06 11.76 3.61
N VAL A 161 11.94 11.12 3.91
CA VAL A 161 11.35 10.09 3.07
C VAL A 161 9.99 10.52 2.58
N THR A 162 9.80 10.52 1.26
CA THR A 162 8.47 10.55 0.63
C THR A 162 8.05 9.14 0.23
N LYS A 163 6.75 8.85 0.21
CA LYS A 163 6.24 7.51 -0.15
C LYS A 163 4.90 7.59 -0.89
N THR A 164 4.53 6.51 -1.56
CA THR A 164 3.19 6.36 -2.13
C THR A 164 2.13 6.43 -1.03
N GLU A 165 1.18 7.33 -1.17
CA GLU A 165 0.00 7.40 -0.32
C GLU A 165 -1.15 6.57 -0.89
N GLY A 166 -1.96 5.98 -0.01
CA GLY A 166 -3.10 5.16 -0.41
C GLY A 166 -2.73 4.03 -1.37
N ASN A 167 -3.42 3.99 -2.51
CA ASN A 167 -3.21 3.01 -3.58
C ASN A 167 -2.80 3.66 -4.92
N PHE A 168 -2.09 4.80 -4.87
CA PHE A 168 -1.60 5.51 -6.06
C PHE A 168 -0.40 4.79 -6.70
N ASN A 169 -0.59 3.57 -7.15
CA ASN A 169 0.44 2.63 -7.60
C ASN A 169 0.30 2.16 -9.05
N ASN A 170 -0.58 2.79 -9.83
CA ASN A 170 -0.83 2.47 -11.24
C ASN A 170 -0.36 3.59 -12.19
N HIS A 171 -0.67 3.48 -13.48
CA HIS A 171 -0.27 4.40 -14.54
C HIS A 171 -0.80 5.86 -14.40
N VAL A 172 -1.76 6.11 -13.49
CA VAL A 172 -2.24 7.46 -13.13
C VAL A 172 -1.72 7.86 -11.74
N GLY A 173 -1.78 6.94 -10.78
CA GLY A 173 -1.42 7.21 -9.39
C GLY A 173 0.08 7.36 -9.16
N LEU A 174 0.92 6.57 -9.84
CA LEU A 174 2.38 6.71 -9.71
C LEU A 174 2.88 8.09 -10.15
N PRO A 175 2.50 8.64 -11.33
CA PRO A 175 2.84 10.01 -11.70
C PRO A 175 2.42 11.04 -10.65
N GLN A 176 1.24 10.91 -10.06
CA GLN A 176 0.78 11.77 -8.98
C GLN A 176 1.70 11.69 -7.75
N THR A 177 2.08 10.48 -7.35
CA THR A 177 3.03 10.24 -6.25
C THR A 177 4.41 10.85 -6.55
N MET A 178 4.89 10.72 -7.79
CA MET A 178 6.18 11.26 -8.22
C MET A 178 6.21 12.78 -8.17
N LEU A 179 5.13 13.45 -8.59
CA LEU A 179 4.98 14.91 -8.53
C LEU A 179 4.87 15.44 -7.10
N ALA A 180 4.44 14.62 -6.15
CA ALA A 180 4.38 14.98 -4.73
C ALA A 180 5.77 15.05 -4.03
N ALA A 181 6.81 14.51 -4.64
CA ALA A 181 8.17 14.60 -4.13
C ALA A 181 8.73 16.02 -4.31
N ASN A 182 9.68 16.43 -3.46
CA ASN A 182 10.32 17.74 -3.50
C ASN A 182 11.83 17.64 -3.26
N SER A 183 12.56 18.74 -3.47
CA SER A 183 14.02 18.79 -3.34
C SER A 183 14.53 18.60 -1.90
N ALA A 184 13.64 18.71 -0.92
CA ALA A 184 13.97 18.41 0.46
C ALA A 184 13.95 16.91 0.75
N ASP A 185 13.27 16.10 -0.05
CA ASP A 185 13.24 14.65 0.10
C ASP A 185 14.58 14.05 -0.34
N GLU A 186 15.07 13.07 0.44
CA GLU A 186 16.32 12.36 0.16
C GLU A 186 16.06 10.98 -0.44
N ILE A 187 14.94 10.33 -0.02
CA ILE A 187 14.54 9.01 -0.50
C ILE A 187 13.04 9.01 -0.82
N ALA A 188 12.70 8.44 -1.97
CA ALA A 188 11.34 8.11 -2.34
C ALA A 188 11.12 6.59 -2.24
N VAL A 189 10.01 6.18 -1.61
CA VAL A 189 9.59 4.78 -1.48
C VAL A 189 8.26 4.62 -2.22
N TRP A 190 8.32 4.17 -3.46
CA TRP A 190 7.14 4.08 -4.31
C TRP A 190 6.67 2.65 -4.51
N GLU A 191 5.37 2.46 -4.38
CA GLU A 191 4.69 1.21 -4.66
C GLU A 191 4.22 1.20 -6.11
N ILE A 192 4.45 0.08 -6.84
CA ILE A 192 3.86 -0.16 -8.16
C ILE A 192 3.05 -1.46 -8.14
N GLY A 193 1.85 -1.38 -8.71
CA GLY A 193 0.94 -2.49 -8.91
C GLY A 193 0.78 -2.84 -10.39
N MET A 194 0.14 -3.98 -10.64
CA MET A 194 -0.23 -4.41 -11.99
C MET A 194 -1.59 -5.09 -11.95
N ASN A 195 -2.30 -5.04 -13.07
CA ASN A 195 -3.41 -5.91 -13.39
C ASN A 195 -3.13 -6.70 -14.68
N HIS A 196 -2.38 -6.11 -15.63
CA HIS A 196 -2.13 -6.69 -16.95
C HIS A 196 -0.62 -6.79 -17.24
N PRO A 197 -0.23 -7.65 -18.21
CA PRO A 197 1.15 -7.77 -18.66
C PRO A 197 1.71 -6.44 -19.20
N GLY A 198 2.99 -6.16 -18.90
CA GLY A 198 3.73 -4.98 -19.35
C GLY A 198 3.61 -3.74 -18.48
N GLU A 199 2.71 -3.73 -17.49
CA GLU A 199 2.48 -2.55 -16.63
C GLU A 199 3.67 -2.29 -15.70
N ILE A 200 4.29 -3.33 -15.11
CA ILE A 200 5.44 -3.15 -14.21
C ILE A 200 6.64 -2.56 -14.95
N ALA A 201 6.96 -3.05 -16.16
CA ALA A 201 8.06 -2.50 -16.96
C ALA A 201 7.85 -1.02 -17.27
N ALA A 202 6.62 -0.63 -17.66
CA ALA A 202 6.28 0.75 -17.97
C ALA A 202 6.42 1.66 -16.74
N LEU A 203 5.86 1.24 -15.59
CA LEU A 203 5.91 1.99 -14.34
C LEU A 203 7.33 2.09 -13.78
N ALA A 204 8.11 1.00 -13.84
CA ALA A 204 9.51 1.01 -13.41
C ALA A 204 10.37 1.95 -14.25
N LYS A 205 10.13 2.02 -15.56
CA LYS A 205 10.82 2.99 -16.45
C LYS A 205 10.52 4.44 -16.08
N LEU A 206 9.27 4.74 -15.68
CA LEU A 206 8.91 6.09 -15.22
C LEU A 206 9.61 6.42 -13.89
N ALA A 207 9.56 5.50 -12.93
CA ALA A 207 10.15 5.68 -11.61
C ALA A 207 11.69 5.73 -11.64
N ALA A 208 12.34 5.01 -12.54
CA ALA A 208 13.80 4.87 -12.69
C ALA A 208 14.46 4.55 -11.32
N PRO A 209 14.26 3.32 -10.77
CA PRO A 209 14.65 2.98 -9.41
C PRO A 209 16.16 2.85 -9.24
N ASP A 210 16.68 3.36 -8.10
CA ASP A 210 18.03 3.04 -7.59
C ASP A 210 18.02 1.70 -6.84
N ALA A 211 16.88 1.33 -6.23
CA ALA A 211 16.69 0.03 -5.62
C ALA A 211 15.27 -0.52 -5.88
N ALA A 212 15.14 -1.83 -5.92
CA ALA A 212 13.87 -2.53 -6.09
C ALA A 212 13.64 -3.54 -4.97
N ILE A 213 12.37 -3.71 -4.57
CA ILE A 213 11.95 -4.75 -3.64
C ILE A 213 10.81 -5.54 -4.27
N ILE A 214 10.95 -6.87 -4.32
CA ILE A 214 9.89 -7.78 -4.75
C ILE A 214 9.49 -8.64 -3.57
N THR A 215 8.27 -8.42 -3.05
CA THR A 215 7.85 -9.03 -1.79
C THR A 215 7.57 -10.52 -1.92
N ASN A 216 6.82 -10.92 -2.94
CA ASN A 216 6.50 -12.31 -3.27
C ASN A 216 5.79 -12.44 -4.62
N VAL A 217 5.69 -13.69 -5.12
CA VAL A 217 4.93 -14.09 -6.30
C VAL A 217 3.81 -15.04 -5.88
N GLY A 218 2.59 -14.52 -5.73
CA GLY A 218 1.38 -15.27 -5.40
C GLY A 218 0.35 -15.23 -6.53
N LEU A 219 -0.90 -15.61 -6.20
CA LEU A 219 -2.02 -15.73 -7.15
C LEU A 219 -2.77 -14.41 -7.42
N ALA A 220 -2.30 -13.27 -6.91
CA ALA A 220 -2.95 -11.99 -7.19
C ALA A 220 -2.96 -11.70 -8.70
N HIS A 221 -4.14 -11.28 -9.23
CA HIS A 221 -4.36 -10.94 -10.65
C HIS A 221 -4.19 -12.12 -11.63
N ILE A 222 -4.34 -13.36 -11.15
CA ILE A 222 -4.15 -14.57 -11.95
C ILE A 222 -5.12 -14.64 -13.14
N GLU A 223 -6.29 -14.04 -13.02
CA GLU A 223 -7.28 -13.94 -14.08
C GLU A 223 -6.71 -13.33 -15.36
N PHE A 224 -5.93 -12.25 -15.23
CA PHE A 224 -5.35 -11.51 -16.34
C PHE A 224 -3.98 -12.05 -16.76
N MET A 225 -3.24 -12.62 -15.81
CA MET A 225 -1.87 -13.09 -16.02
C MET A 225 -1.79 -14.54 -16.50
N GLY A 226 -2.81 -15.35 -16.19
CA GLY A 226 -2.94 -16.74 -16.64
C GLY A 226 -2.10 -17.78 -15.90
N SER A 227 -0.92 -17.43 -15.33
CA SER A 227 -0.09 -18.33 -14.55
C SER A 227 0.80 -17.61 -13.52
N ARG A 228 1.28 -18.35 -12.49
CA ARG A 228 2.26 -17.80 -11.53
C ARG A 228 3.59 -17.44 -12.20
N ASP A 229 4.02 -18.21 -13.19
CA ASP A 229 5.24 -17.92 -13.96
C ASP A 229 5.12 -16.59 -14.71
N ALA A 230 3.95 -16.31 -15.29
CA ALA A 230 3.68 -15.02 -15.92
C ALA A 230 3.70 -13.87 -14.89
N ILE A 231 3.12 -14.09 -13.69
CA ILE A 231 3.19 -13.12 -12.59
C ILE A 231 4.66 -12.89 -12.15
N ALA A 232 5.46 -13.96 -12.06
CA ALA A 232 6.88 -13.86 -11.74
C ALA A 232 7.66 -13.10 -12.81
N ALA A 233 7.37 -13.39 -14.09
CA ALA A 233 7.98 -12.69 -15.22
C ALA A 233 7.66 -11.19 -15.20
N GLU A 234 6.40 -10.83 -14.98
CA GLU A 234 5.96 -9.43 -14.91
C GLU A 234 6.60 -8.69 -13.75
N LYS A 235 6.56 -9.25 -12.52
CA LYS A 235 7.19 -8.62 -11.34
C LYS A 235 8.71 -8.55 -11.49
N GLY A 236 9.33 -9.53 -12.12
CA GLY A 236 10.76 -9.55 -12.43
C GLY A 236 11.21 -8.41 -13.35
N ALA A 237 10.31 -7.81 -14.15
CA ALA A 237 10.61 -6.64 -14.95
C ALA A 237 11.04 -5.43 -14.09
N LEU A 238 10.62 -5.38 -12.82
CA LEU A 238 11.14 -4.37 -11.89
C LEU A 238 12.63 -4.57 -11.61
N ALA A 239 13.09 -5.81 -11.45
CA ALA A 239 14.51 -6.11 -11.23
C ALA A 239 15.37 -5.73 -12.46
N GLU A 240 14.84 -5.92 -13.67
CA GLU A 240 15.53 -5.52 -14.92
C GLU A 240 15.67 -4.00 -15.07
N ALA A 241 14.77 -3.23 -14.46
CA ALA A 241 14.80 -1.78 -14.53
C ALA A 241 15.84 -1.12 -13.59
N VAL A 242 16.45 -1.89 -12.68
CA VAL A 242 17.51 -1.41 -11.79
C VAL A 242 18.85 -1.47 -12.50
N GLY A 243 19.59 -0.36 -12.50
CA GLY A 243 20.92 -0.28 -13.08
C GLY A 243 21.97 -1.14 -12.33
N GLU A 244 23.11 -1.38 -12.96
CA GLU A 244 24.19 -2.24 -12.42
C GLU A 244 24.70 -1.78 -11.04
N GLU A 245 24.71 -0.48 -10.78
CA GLU A 245 25.11 0.12 -9.50
C GLU A 245 23.99 0.10 -8.43
N GLY A 246 22.79 -0.37 -8.78
CA GLY A 246 21.63 -0.42 -7.89
C GLY A 246 21.54 -1.73 -7.12
N THR A 247 20.47 -1.88 -6.34
CA THR A 247 20.24 -3.07 -5.51
C THR A 247 18.83 -3.61 -5.73
N VAL A 248 18.71 -4.93 -5.86
CA VAL A 248 17.43 -5.66 -5.88
C VAL A 248 17.33 -6.53 -4.65
N ILE A 249 16.31 -6.27 -3.84
CA ILE A 249 16.03 -6.98 -2.58
C ILE A 249 14.89 -7.97 -2.85
N LEU A 250 15.13 -9.23 -2.58
CA LEU A 250 14.20 -10.33 -2.86
C LEU A 250 13.90 -11.12 -1.58
N ASN A 251 12.65 -11.58 -1.49
CA ASN A 251 12.24 -12.48 -0.43
C ASN A 251 12.90 -13.86 -0.60
N ALA A 252 13.79 -14.20 0.31
CA ALA A 252 14.53 -15.46 0.28
C ALA A 252 13.65 -16.71 0.44
N ASP A 253 12.47 -16.53 1.04
CA ASP A 253 11.51 -17.61 1.28
C ASP A 253 10.50 -17.80 0.11
N ASP A 254 10.59 -16.95 -0.94
CA ASP A 254 9.76 -17.07 -2.14
C ASP A 254 10.46 -17.90 -3.21
N PRO A 255 9.84 -18.98 -3.73
CA PRO A 255 10.48 -19.88 -4.68
C PRO A 255 10.85 -19.25 -6.03
N PHE A 256 10.24 -18.11 -6.40
CA PHE A 256 10.55 -17.42 -7.65
C PHE A 256 11.71 -16.43 -7.54
N SER A 257 12.14 -16.11 -6.33
CA SER A 257 13.19 -15.10 -6.10
C SER A 257 14.52 -15.45 -6.79
N ALA A 258 14.91 -16.73 -6.80
CA ALA A 258 16.14 -17.18 -7.45
C ALA A 258 16.09 -16.97 -8.98
N SER A 259 14.96 -17.19 -9.63
CA SER A 259 14.79 -16.98 -11.06
C SER A 259 14.73 -15.46 -11.40
N ILE A 260 14.12 -14.66 -10.54
CA ILE A 260 14.08 -13.20 -10.71
C ILE A 260 15.49 -12.61 -10.56
N ALA A 261 16.29 -13.10 -9.62
CA ALA A 261 17.68 -12.64 -9.41
C ALA A 261 18.56 -12.78 -10.68
N GLN A 262 18.29 -13.77 -11.54
CA GLN A 262 19.03 -13.98 -12.78
C GLN A 262 18.70 -12.96 -13.89
N ARG A 263 17.68 -12.13 -13.70
CA ARG A 263 17.19 -11.16 -14.70
C ARG A 263 17.84 -9.77 -14.58
N THR A 264 18.73 -9.58 -13.63
CA THR A 264 19.38 -8.29 -13.40
C THR A 264 20.89 -8.45 -13.21
N ARG A 265 21.63 -7.38 -13.45
CA ARG A 265 23.05 -7.26 -13.11
C ARG A 265 23.29 -6.44 -11.86
N ALA A 266 22.23 -5.87 -11.28
CA ALA A 266 22.29 -5.15 -10.02
C ALA A 266 22.70 -6.08 -8.87
N LYS A 267 23.18 -5.50 -7.78
CA LYS A 267 23.44 -6.23 -6.54
C LYS A 267 22.16 -6.91 -6.05
N ILE A 268 22.25 -8.18 -5.68
CA ILE A 268 21.13 -8.94 -5.10
C ILE A 268 21.32 -9.07 -3.60
N VAL A 269 20.25 -8.77 -2.85
CA VAL A 269 20.15 -9.04 -1.41
C VAL A 269 18.94 -9.92 -1.15
N PHE A 270 19.16 -11.07 -0.54
CA PHE A 270 18.10 -11.97 -0.10
C PHE A 270 17.78 -11.75 1.37
N ALA A 271 16.52 -11.49 1.68
CA ALA A 271 16.03 -11.30 3.05
C ALA A 271 14.75 -12.11 3.29
N GLY A 272 14.59 -12.71 4.46
CA GLY A 272 13.45 -13.54 4.77
C GLY A 272 13.38 -13.94 6.25
N VAL A 273 12.54 -14.91 6.57
CA VAL A 273 12.44 -15.48 7.92
C VAL A 273 13.30 -16.73 8.01
N GLU A 274 13.13 -17.68 7.09
CA GLU A 274 13.87 -18.95 7.12
C GLU A 274 15.22 -18.86 6.43
N HIS A 275 15.30 -18.07 5.35
CA HIS A 275 16.48 -17.97 4.49
C HIS A 275 16.90 -16.51 4.30
N GLY A 276 18.10 -16.32 3.71
CA GLY A 276 18.62 -15.01 3.34
C GLY A 276 19.81 -14.55 4.17
N SER A 277 20.46 -13.48 3.69
CA SER A 277 21.57 -12.81 4.37
C SER A 277 21.11 -11.94 5.54
N VAL A 278 19.87 -11.44 5.47
CA VAL A 278 19.14 -10.75 6.54
C VAL A 278 17.93 -11.59 6.88
N ARG A 279 17.84 -12.12 8.10
CA ARG A 279 16.75 -13.03 8.49
C ARG A 279 16.31 -12.83 9.92
N ALA A 280 15.08 -13.32 10.23
CA ALA A 280 14.52 -13.31 11.57
C ALA A 280 14.69 -14.66 12.26
N THR A 281 14.92 -14.64 13.59
CA THR A 281 14.90 -15.82 14.47
C THR A 281 14.19 -15.47 15.78
N ASP A 282 13.98 -16.46 16.64
CA ASP A 282 13.37 -16.32 17.98
C ASP A 282 12.02 -15.59 17.93
N LEU A 283 11.24 -15.86 16.87
CA LEU A 283 9.98 -15.17 16.58
C LEU A 283 8.90 -15.55 17.61
N ARG A 284 8.26 -14.52 18.18
CA ARG A 284 7.09 -14.64 19.06
C ARG A 284 6.03 -13.68 18.57
N GLN A 285 4.78 -14.13 18.60
CA GLN A 285 3.62 -13.34 18.19
C GLN A 285 2.70 -13.09 19.37
N SER A 286 2.06 -11.92 19.38
CA SER A 286 1.02 -11.55 20.31
C SER A 286 0.01 -10.63 19.60
N PRO A 287 -1.17 -10.35 20.18
CA PRO A 287 -2.09 -9.36 19.63
C PRO A 287 -1.48 -7.96 19.44
N THR A 288 -0.43 -7.61 20.20
CA THR A 288 0.26 -6.32 20.08
C THR A 288 1.36 -6.31 19.02
N GLY A 289 1.67 -7.45 18.39
CA GLY A 289 2.64 -7.55 17.31
C GLY A 289 3.59 -8.74 17.40
N CYS A 290 4.73 -8.63 16.73
CA CYS A 290 5.78 -9.65 16.70
C CYS A 290 7.05 -9.15 17.37
N GLU A 291 7.71 -10.03 18.14
CA GLU A 291 9.08 -9.86 18.64
C GLU A 291 9.98 -10.89 17.96
N PHE A 292 11.18 -10.50 17.55
CA PHE A 292 12.12 -11.38 16.88
C PHE A 292 13.55 -10.85 17.00
N THR A 293 14.52 -11.71 16.67
CA THR A 293 15.93 -11.33 16.56
C THR A 293 16.30 -11.23 15.07
N ILE A 294 16.82 -10.07 14.65
CA ILE A 294 17.41 -9.86 13.32
C ILE A 294 18.81 -10.48 13.32
N LEU A 295 19.12 -11.25 12.27
CA LEU A 295 20.46 -11.79 12.00
C LEU A 295 20.99 -11.26 10.67
N GLU A 296 22.21 -10.70 10.68
CA GLU A 296 22.99 -10.35 9.49
C GLU A 296 24.45 -10.76 9.71
N GLY A 297 24.87 -11.86 9.11
CA GLY A 297 26.20 -12.45 9.41
C GLY A 297 26.35 -12.79 10.89
N ALA A 298 27.33 -12.18 11.59
CA ALA A 298 27.55 -12.34 13.02
C ALA A 298 26.75 -11.33 13.88
N HIS A 299 26.13 -10.33 13.27
CA HIS A 299 25.39 -9.29 13.97
C HIS A 299 23.99 -9.76 14.35
N ARG A 300 23.56 -9.36 15.55
CA ARG A 300 22.23 -9.69 16.10
C ARG A 300 21.62 -8.44 16.72
N CYS A 301 20.33 -8.21 16.45
CA CYS A 301 19.58 -7.13 17.07
C CYS A 301 18.15 -7.60 17.37
N ARG A 302 17.62 -7.31 18.56
CA ARG A 302 16.22 -7.54 18.87
C ARG A 302 15.35 -6.48 18.17
N ALA A 303 14.21 -6.89 17.65
CA ALA A 303 13.26 -6.03 17.00
C ALA A 303 11.83 -6.35 17.42
N GLN A 304 10.98 -5.33 17.31
CA GLN A 304 9.54 -5.42 17.51
C GLN A 304 8.83 -4.85 16.29
N LEU A 305 7.73 -5.49 15.90
CA LEU A 305 6.84 -5.05 14.83
C LEU A 305 5.44 -4.89 15.41
N PRO A 306 4.78 -3.71 15.34
CA PRO A 306 3.49 -3.45 15.98
C PRO A 306 2.30 -4.06 15.21
N VAL A 307 2.51 -5.19 14.54
CA VAL A 307 1.49 -5.94 13.80
C VAL A 307 1.83 -7.43 13.86
N PRO A 308 0.84 -8.32 14.10
CA PRO A 308 1.07 -9.76 14.13
C PRO A 308 1.25 -10.34 12.71
N GLY A 309 1.71 -11.59 12.63
CA GLY A 309 1.81 -12.38 11.41
C GLY A 309 3.23 -12.58 10.91
N ILE A 310 3.62 -13.85 10.71
CA ILE A 310 4.94 -14.23 10.17
C ILE A 310 5.21 -13.54 8.82
N HIS A 311 4.20 -13.44 7.96
CA HIS A 311 4.33 -12.76 6.67
C HIS A 311 4.58 -11.25 6.80
N MET A 312 4.18 -10.61 7.92
CA MET A 312 4.56 -9.24 8.23
C MET A 312 6.03 -9.15 8.65
N VAL A 313 6.54 -10.16 9.36
CA VAL A 313 7.98 -10.25 9.66
C VAL A 313 8.79 -10.47 8.38
N GLN A 314 8.33 -11.30 7.42
CA GLN A 314 8.97 -11.43 6.10
C GLN A 314 9.07 -10.07 5.39
N ASN A 315 7.98 -9.28 5.37
CA ASN A 315 7.99 -7.94 4.80
C ASN A 315 8.94 -6.99 5.57
N ALA A 316 9.02 -7.12 6.90
CA ALA A 316 9.95 -6.35 7.72
C ALA A 316 11.43 -6.69 7.42
N MET A 317 11.76 -7.96 7.14
CA MET A 317 13.13 -8.33 6.73
C MET A 317 13.56 -7.64 5.44
N LEU A 318 12.66 -7.50 4.46
CA LEU A 318 12.92 -6.75 3.23
C LEU A 318 13.19 -5.27 3.53
N ALA A 319 12.44 -4.69 4.47
CA ALA A 319 12.64 -3.31 4.89
C ALA A 319 13.97 -3.11 5.63
N ILE A 320 14.36 -4.06 6.49
CA ILE A 320 15.67 -4.04 7.16
C ILE A 320 16.79 -4.13 6.13
N ALA A 321 16.69 -5.05 5.16
CA ALA A 321 17.66 -5.16 4.09
C ALA A 321 17.80 -3.83 3.32
N ALA A 322 16.69 -3.15 3.01
CA ALA A 322 16.72 -1.82 2.41
C ALA A 322 17.42 -0.80 3.33
N GLY A 323 17.08 -0.74 4.60
CA GLY A 323 17.75 0.16 5.57
C GLY A 323 19.26 -0.08 5.62
N ARG A 324 19.70 -1.34 5.62
CA ARG A 324 21.12 -1.72 5.61
C ARG A 324 21.84 -1.28 4.33
N GLU A 325 21.21 -1.42 3.17
CA GLU A 325 21.74 -0.96 1.88
C GLU A 325 21.92 0.57 1.84
N PHE A 326 21.06 1.31 2.54
CA PHE A 326 21.17 2.77 2.70
C PHE A 326 21.98 3.19 3.93
N GLY A 327 22.72 2.26 4.56
CA GLY A 327 23.72 2.54 5.58
C GLY A 327 23.20 2.77 6.99
N LEU A 328 21.98 2.32 7.31
CA LEU A 328 21.48 2.33 8.70
C LEU A 328 22.10 1.17 9.49
N SER A 329 22.24 1.33 10.80
CA SER A 329 22.54 0.23 11.72
C SER A 329 21.34 -0.73 11.86
N LEU A 330 21.55 -1.95 12.37
CA LEU A 330 20.44 -2.85 12.69
C LEU A 330 19.54 -2.26 13.77
N GLU A 331 20.11 -1.54 14.73
CA GLU A 331 19.38 -0.86 15.81
C GLU A 331 18.48 0.24 15.27
N ASP A 332 18.96 1.06 14.30
CA ASP A 332 18.13 2.06 13.65
C ASP A 332 17.00 1.42 12.84
N CYS A 333 17.30 0.33 12.13
CA CYS A 333 16.29 -0.43 11.40
C CYS A 333 15.21 -0.98 12.33
N ALA A 334 15.60 -1.60 13.45
CA ALA A 334 14.68 -2.13 14.46
C ALA A 334 13.83 -1.02 15.09
N ALA A 335 14.45 0.12 15.44
CA ALA A 335 13.73 1.27 15.98
C ALA A 335 12.73 1.87 14.98
N GLY A 336 13.09 1.91 13.70
CA GLY A 336 12.20 2.34 12.61
C GLY A 336 10.98 1.44 12.48
N LEU A 337 11.18 0.12 12.49
CA LEU A 337 10.08 -0.86 12.44
C LEU A 337 9.12 -0.71 13.61
N ALA A 338 9.65 -0.59 14.84
CA ALA A 338 8.84 -0.44 16.04
C ALA A 338 7.97 0.83 16.03
N SER A 339 8.39 1.86 15.30
CA SER A 339 7.66 3.13 15.15
C SER A 339 6.76 3.20 13.93
N THR A 340 6.60 2.10 13.17
CA THR A 340 5.81 2.11 11.94
C THR A 340 4.33 2.41 12.23
N PRO A 341 3.73 3.42 11.60
CA PRO A 341 2.30 3.64 11.68
C PRO A 341 1.52 2.45 11.10
N LEU A 342 0.53 1.97 11.83
CA LEU A 342 -0.29 0.85 11.35
C LEU A 342 -1.13 1.27 10.13
N THR A 343 -1.00 0.52 9.05
CA THR A 343 -1.85 0.69 7.86
C THR A 343 -3.25 0.17 8.16
N LYS A 344 -4.26 0.98 7.89
CA LYS A 344 -5.67 0.61 8.12
C LYS A 344 -6.03 -0.68 7.36
N ALA A 345 -6.83 -1.53 8.02
CA ALA A 345 -7.35 -2.78 7.46
C ALA A 345 -6.26 -3.76 6.95
N ARG A 346 -5.10 -3.81 7.65
CA ARG A 346 -3.97 -4.71 7.38
C ARG A 346 -3.54 -5.40 8.68
N LEU A 347 -4.20 -6.49 9.05
CA LEU A 347 -4.01 -7.22 10.32
C LEU A 347 -4.07 -6.32 11.56
N GLN A 348 -4.87 -5.27 11.50
CA GLN A 348 -5.03 -4.33 12.61
C GLN A 348 -5.88 -4.95 13.70
N ILE A 349 -5.33 -5.10 14.90
CA ILE A 349 -6.11 -5.54 16.05
C ILE A 349 -6.96 -4.37 16.55
N LYS A 350 -8.26 -4.60 16.69
CA LYS A 350 -9.27 -3.65 17.17
C LYS A 350 -10.13 -4.31 18.23
N GLU A 351 -10.41 -3.60 19.28
CA GLU A 351 -11.47 -4.00 20.23
C GLU A 351 -12.75 -3.24 19.88
N VAL A 352 -13.84 -3.99 19.70
CA VAL A 352 -15.16 -3.44 19.39
C VAL A 352 -16.18 -4.14 20.29
N ASN A 353 -16.87 -3.39 21.15
CA ASN A 353 -17.85 -3.91 22.11
C ASN A 353 -17.31 -5.08 22.98
N GLY A 354 -16.05 -4.99 23.42
CA GLY A 354 -15.37 -6.01 24.23
C GLY A 354 -14.95 -7.28 23.49
N ILE A 355 -15.04 -7.30 22.16
CA ILE A 355 -14.61 -8.41 21.30
C ILE A 355 -13.38 -7.97 20.51
N GLN A 356 -12.36 -8.85 20.40
CA GLN A 356 -11.16 -8.58 19.63
C GLN A 356 -11.33 -8.97 18.16
N PHE A 357 -11.03 -8.03 17.27
CA PHE A 357 -11.05 -8.22 15.82
C PHE A 357 -9.66 -8.06 15.22
N ILE A 358 -9.32 -8.94 14.29
CA ILE A 358 -8.22 -8.77 13.34
C ILE A 358 -8.82 -8.19 12.05
N ASP A 359 -8.71 -6.88 11.88
CA ASP A 359 -9.16 -6.20 10.67
C ASP A 359 -8.11 -6.34 9.56
N ASP A 360 -8.36 -7.22 8.60
CA ASP A 360 -7.58 -7.41 7.37
C ASP A 360 -8.48 -7.28 6.13
N SER A 361 -9.42 -6.34 6.20
CA SER A 361 -10.53 -6.18 5.25
C SER A 361 -10.19 -5.45 3.97
N TYR A 362 -8.95 -4.97 3.79
CA TYR A 362 -8.58 -4.15 2.62
C TYR A 362 -8.69 -4.90 1.29
N ASN A 363 -8.10 -6.09 1.18
CA ASN A 363 -8.14 -6.94 -0.01
C ASN A 363 -7.81 -8.39 0.32
N ALA A 364 -8.13 -9.32 -0.60
CA ALA A 364 -7.90 -10.74 -0.42
C ALA A 364 -7.58 -11.47 -1.73
N ASN A 365 -6.70 -12.46 -1.61
CA ASN A 365 -6.47 -13.54 -2.55
C ASN A 365 -6.19 -14.83 -1.75
N PRO A 366 -6.14 -16.03 -2.37
CA PRO A 366 -5.99 -17.29 -1.63
C PRO A 366 -4.77 -17.33 -0.71
N ASP A 367 -3.61 -16.84 -1.17
CA ASP A 367 -2.38 -16.85 -0.39
C ASP A 367 -2.48 -15.95 0.85
N SER A 368 -3.04 -14.73 0.69
CA SER A 368 -3.22 -13.78 1.79
C SER A 368 -4.30 -14.22 2.78
N MET A 369 -5.35 -14.91 2.31
CA MET A 369 -6.37 -15.51 3.18
C MET A 369 -5.74 -16.59 4.09
N LYS A 370 -4.99 -17.51 3.49
CA LYS A 370 -4.29 -18.58 4.23
C LYS A 370 -3.29 -18.01 5.25
N ALA A 371 -2.58 -16.93 4.89
CA ALA A 371 -1.65 -16.26 5.80
C ALA A 371 -2.38 -15.61 6.99
N ALA A 372 -3.52 -14.94 6.76
CA ALA A 372 -4.33 -14.34 7.80
C ALA A 372 -4.97 -15.39 8.73
N LEU A 373 -5.43 -16.52 8.18
CA LEU A 373 -5.94 -17.66 8.96
C LEU A 373 -4.85 -18.25 9.88
N ARG A 374 -3.62 -18.41 9.39
CA ARG A 374 -2.51 -18.83 10.25
C ARG A 374 -2.28 -17.84 11.38
N THR A 375 -2.27 -16.54 11.09
CA THR A 375 -2.13 -15.50 12.12
C THR A 375 -3.26 -15.60 13.15
N LEU A 376 -4.52 -15.81 12.74
CA LEU A 376 -5.64 -16.02 13.65
C LEU A 376 -5.41 -17.17 14.65
N ILE A 377 -4.89 -18.30 14.13
CA ILE A 377 -4.66 -19.51 14.93
C ILE A 377 -3.44 -19.40 15.84
N GLU A 378 -2.39 -18.70 15.38
CA GLU A 378 -1.13 -18.55 16.12
C GLU A 378 -1.21 -17.50 17.24
N LEU A 379 -2.22 -16.64 17.21
CA LEU A 379 -2.44 -15.66 18.29
C LEU A 379 -3.17 -16.32 19.47
N ASP A 380 -2.77 -15.94 20.68
CA ASP A 380 -3.48 -16.35 21.89
C ASP A 380 -4.87 -15.71 21.94
N ALA A 381 -5.85 -16.51 22.29
CA ALA A 381 -7.23 -16.11 22.54
C ALA A 381 -7.80 -16.95 23.68
N ASP A 382 -8.54 -16.30 24.60
CA ASP A 382 -9.18 -17.00 25.72
C ASP A 382 -10.44 -17.76 25.27
N GLY A 383 -11.07 -17.30 24.18
CA GLY A 383 -12.27 -17.85 23.57
C GLY A 383 -12.01 -18.50 22.20
N ARG A 384 -13.03 -18.44 21.36
CA ARG A 384 -13.02 -19.02 20.01
C ARG A 384 -12.20 -18.17 19.04
N ARG A 385 -11.66 -18.84 18.02
CA ARG A 385 -11.05 -18.23 16.84
C ARG A 385 -12.04 -18.32 15.69
N ILE A 386 -12.63 -17.18 15.33
CA ILE A 386 -13.71 -17.07 14.35
C ILE A 386 -13.17 -16.40 13.07
N ALA A 387 -13.44 -16.98 11.91
CA ALA A 387 -13.06 -16.40 10.63
C ALA A 387 -14.30 -15.88 9.88
N VAL A 388 -14.34 -14.58 9.57
CA VAL A 388 -15.36 -13.94 8.72
C VAL A 388 -14.73 -13.61 7.39
N LEU A 389 -14.99 -14.41 6.36
CA LEU A 389 -14.29 -14.38 5.09
C LEU A 389 -15.22 -14.01 3.94
N GLY A 390 -14.92 -12.90 3.26
CA GLY A 390 -15.61 -12.49 2.05
C GLY A 390 -15.04 -13.15 0.80
N GLU A 391 -15.68 -12.90 -0.32
CA GLU A 391 -15.22 -13.36 -1.63
C GLU A 391 -13.86 -12.78 -2.01
N MET A 392 -13.16 -13.48 -2.90
CA MET A 392 -11.91 -13.05 -3.52
C MET A 392 -12.13 -12.71 -4.98
N GLY A 393 -11.67 -11.51 -5.39
CA GLY A 393 -11.75 -11.05 -6.79
C GLY A 393 -10.55 -11.43 -7.63
N GLU A 394 -10.66 -11.22 -8.95
CA GLU A 394 -9.59 -11.33 -9.95
C GLU A 394 -8.93 -12.70 -10.05
N LEU A 395 -9.69 -13.76 -9.75
CA LEU A 395 -9.26 -15.15 -9.83
C LEU A 395 -9.67 -15.81 -11.16
N GLY A 396 -10.63 -15.24 -11.89
CA GLY A 396 -11.14 -15.79 -13.15
C GLY A 396 -11.53 -17.27 -13.01
N LYS A 397 -10.97 -18.13 -13.85
CA LYS A 397 -11.23 -19.59 -13.84
C LYS A 397 -10.75 -20.30 -12.56
N GLU A 398 -9.83 -19.70 -11.81
CA GLU A 398 -9.31 -20.24 -10.55
C GLU A 398 -10.21 -19.86 -9.34
N SER A 399 -11.31 -19.13 -9.55
CA SER A 399 -12.17 -18.63 -8.46
C SER A 399 -12.69 -19.77 -7.58
N ASP A 400 -13.32 -20.78 -8.15
CA ASP A 400 -13.86 -21.91 -7.40
C ASP A 400 -12.79 -22.67 -6.63
N GLN A 401 -11.65 -22.89 -7.26
CA GLN A 401 -10.52 -23.58 -6.64
C GLN A 401 -9.94 -22.77 -5.48
N GLY A 402 -9.69 -21.48 -5.70
CA GLY A 402 -9.14 -20.57 -4.66
C GLY A 402 -10.04 -20.47 -3.42
N HIS A 403 -11.37 -20.36 -3.62
CA HIS A 403 -12.31 -20.31 -2.51
C HIS A 403 -12.38 -21.65 -1.75
N ARG A 404 -12.36 -22.79 -2.47
CA ARG A 404 -12.30 -24.11 -1.82
C ARG A 404 -11.04 -24.30 -0.99
N GLU A 405 -9.86 -23.96 -1.54
CA GLU A 405 -8.58 -24.09 -0.83
C GLU A 405 -8.54 -23.28 0.46
N VAL A 406 -9.18 -22.10 0.49
CA VAL A 406 -9.28 -21.29 1.71
C VAL A 406 -10.17 -21.95 2.75
N GLY A 407 -11.31 -22.55 2.35
CA GLY A 407 -12.19 -23.29 3.25
C GLY A 407 -11.52 -24.53 3.84
N GLU A 408 -10.84 -25.31 3.00
CA GLU A 408 -10.06 -26.48 3.42
C GLU A 408 -8.93 -26.08 4.39
N ALA A 409 -8.25 -24.95 4.11
CA ALA A 409 -7.20 -24.44 4.98
C ALA A 409 -7.75 -23.98 6.34
N ALA A 410 -8.93 -23.34 6.39
CA ALA A 410 -9.57 -22.95 7.65
C ALA A 410 -9.86 -24.17 8.54
N ALA A 411 -10.41 -25.23 7.95
CA ALA A 411 -10.65 -26.48 8.68
C ALA A 411 -9.34 -27.16 9.14
N ALA A 412 -8.35 -27.26 8.25
CA ALA A 412 -7.06 -27.89 8.57
C ALA A 412 -6.27 -27.14 9.66
N LEU A 413 -6.40 -25.82 9.73
CA LEU A 413 -5.78 -24.98 10.75
C LEU A 413 -6.53 -25.01 12.10
N GLY A 414 -7.74 -25.56 12.15
CA GLY A 414 -8.51 -25.68 13.39
C GLY A 414 -9.21 -24.36 13.80
N VAL A 415 -9.75 -23.62 12.83
CA VAL A 415 -10.66 -22.49 13.10
C VAL A 415 -11.90 -23.03 13.80
N ASP A 416 -12.38 -22.37 14.87
CA ASP A 416 -13.52 -22.84 15.66
C ASP A 416 -14.87 -22.58 14.96
N GLU A 417 -14.96 -21.47 14.23
CA GLU A 417 -16.16 -21.09 13.47
C GLU A 417 -15.82 -20.26 12.24
N LEU A 418 -16.51 -20.53 11.13
CA LEU A 418 -16.33 -19.80 9.85
C LEU A 418 -17.64 -19.23 9.35
N ILE A 419 -17.64 -17.95 9.02
CA ILE A 419 -18.73 -17.23 8.38
C ILE A 419 -18.23 -16.74 7.03
N ALA A 420 -18.74 -17.31 5.95
CA ALA A 420 -18.42 -16.87 4.59
C ALA A 420 -19.46 -15.85 4.11
N VAL A 421 -19.00 -14.77 3.49
CA VAL A 421 -19.85 -13.64 3.07
C VAL A 421 -19.89 -13.56 1.54
N GLY A 422 -21.10 -13.44 0.98
CA GLY A 422 -21.34 -13.28 -0.44
C GLY A 422 -21.49 -14.59 -1.21
N ALA A 423 -22.03 -14.49 -2.41
CA ALA A 423 -22.43 -15.65 -3.22
C ALA A 423 -21.26 -16.57 -3.59
N THR A 424 -20.14 -16.00 -4.03
CA THR A 424 -18.91 -16.77 -4.31
C THR A 424 -18.20 -17.19 -3.04
N GLY A 425 -18.26 -16.37 -1.98
CA GLY A 425 -17.75 -16.69 -0.64
C GLY A 425 -18.36 -17.97 -0.05
N ALA A 426 -19.62 -18.29 -0.37
CA ALA A 426 -20.28 -19.52 0.08
C ALA A 426 -19.54 -20.81 -0.28
N ALA A 427 -18.66 -20.79 -1.31
CA ALA A 427 -17.80 -21.93 -1.64
C ALA A 427 -16.76 -22.20 -0.53
N ILE A 428 -16.31 -21.17 0.20
CA ILE A 428 -15.40 -21.31 1.34
C ILE A 428 -16.09 -22.12 2.45
N ALA A 429 -17.32 -21.74 2.82
CA ALA A 429 -18.06 -22.43 3.87
C ALA A 429 -18.36 -23.88 3.52
N ARG A 430 -18.79 -24.16 2.29
CA ARG A 430 -19.04 -25.54 1.83
C ARG A 430 -17.77 -26.41 1.86
N ALA A 431 -16.62 -25.84 1.46
CA ALA A 431 -15.36 -26.57 1.49
C ALA A 431 -14.90 -26.83 2.93
N ALA A 432 -15.02 -25.86 3.81
CA ALA A 432 -14.70 -26.00 5.23
C ALA A 432 -15.57 -27.08 5.91
N GLN A 433 -16.90 -27.10 5.65
CA GLN A 433 -17.79 -28.15 6.16
C GLN A 433 -17.37 -29.55 5.66
N LYS A 434 -17.09 -29.66 4.36
CA LYS A 434 -16.64 -30.93 3.77
C LYS A 434 -15.32 -31.41 4.37
N ALA A 435 -14.46 -30.48 4.77
CA ALA A 435 -13.19 -30.75 5.43
C ALA A 435 -13.31 -30.96 6.95
N GLY A 436 -14.53 -30.95 7.52
CA GLY A 436 -14.81 -31.28 8.92
C GLY A 436 -15.03 -30.07 9.86
N LEU A 437 -15.06 -28.85 9.35
CA LEU A 437 -15.42 -27.68 10.17
C LEU A 437 -16.95 -27.57 10.27
N GLU A 438 -17.55 -28.21 11.29
CA GLU A 438 -19.00 -28.28 11.46
C GLU A 438 -19.65 -26.89 11.61
N LYS A 439 -19.02 -25.98 12.37
CA LYS A 439 -19.50 -24.60 12.57
C LYS A 439 -19.06 -23.72 11.41
N SER A 440 -19.57 -24.01 10.21
CA SER A 440 -19.33 -23.20 9.02
C SER A 440 -20.63 -22.85 8.33
N ARG A 441 -20.81 -21.58 8.00
CA ARG A 441 -22.02 -21.05 7.36
C ARG A 441 -21.72 -20.02 6.30
N SER A 442 -22.70 -19.73 5.45
CA SER A 442 -22.65 -18.59 4.52
C SER A 442 -23.79 -17.62 4.83
N VAL A 443 -23.50 -16.33 4.61
CA VAL A 443 -24.44 -15.21 4.71
C VAL A 443 -24.33 -14.34 3.46
N ASP A 444 -25.36 -13.56 3.14
CA ASP A 444 -25.41 -12.81 1.90
C ASP A 444 -24.66 -11.47 1.97
N SER A 445 -24.51 -10.88 3.16
CA SER A 445 -23.93 -9.56 3.33
C SER A 445 -23.02 -9.43 4.56
N PRO A 446 -22.10 -8.44 4.57
CA PRO A 446 -21.33 -8.11 5.77
C PRO A 446 -22.19 -7.74 6.97
N GLU A 447 -23.35 -7.12 6.76
CA GLU A 447 -24.29 -6.75 7.81
C GLU A 447 -24.92 -7.96 8.48
N GLU A 448 -25.30 -8.97 7.71
CA GLU A 448 -25.84 -10.24 8.22
C GLU A 448 -24.77 -11.01 9.02
N ALA A 449 -23.49 -10.98 8.57
CA ALA A 449 -22.39 -11.53 9.35
C ALA A 449 -22.23 -10.80 10.69
N ALA A 450 -22.37 -9.47 10.72
CA ALA A 450 -22.31 -8.68 11.94
C ALA A 450 -23.51 -8.96 12.88
N GLU A 451 -24.70 -9.20 12.33
CA GLU A 451 -25.89 -9.63 13.10
C GLU A 451 -25.64 -10.94 13.81
N PHE A 452 -25.20 -11.93 13.07
CA PHE A 452 -24.88 -13.23 13.62
C PHE A 452 -23.79 -13.14 14.71
N LEU A 453 -22.71 -12.38 14.47
CA LEU A 453 -21.66 -12.16 15.48
C LEU A 453 -22.21 -11.49 16.75
N ALA A 454 -23.12 -10.51 16.62
CA ALA A 454 -23.71 -9.83 17.77
C ALA A 454 -24.53 -10.77 18.69
N GLU A 455 -25.06 -11.84 18.11
CA GLU A 455 -25.83 -12.86 18.87
C GLU A 455 -24.95 -13.98 19.43
N SER A 456 -23.81 -14.27 18.77
CA SER A 456 -23.02 -15.48 19.07
C SER A 456 -21.62 -15.20 19.65
N ALA A 457 -21.03 -14.04 19.40
CA ALA A 457 -19.69 -13.72 19.90
C ALA A 457 -19.68 -13.42 21.39
N SER A 458 -18.63 -13.81 22.07
CA SER A 458 -18.46 -13.66 23.51
C SER A 458 -17.12 -13.03 23.85
N PRO A 459 -16.98 -12.34 24.99
CA PRO A 459 -15.67 -11.85 25.44
C PRO A 459 -14.63 -12.96 25.46
N GLY A 460 -13.45 -12.66 24.95
CA GLY A 460 -12.36 -13.63 24.76
C GLY A 460 -12.27 -14.20 23.36
N ASP A 461 -13.33 -14.09 22.53
CA ASP A 461 -13.27 -14.49 21.13
C ASP A 461 -12.34 -13.57 20.32
N LEU A 462 -11.61 -14.16 19.38
CA LEU A 462 -10.76 -13.46 18.41
C LEU A 462 -11.33 -13.67 17.00
N ILE A 463 -11.70 -12.58 16.32
CA ILE A 463 -12.43 -12.61 15.06
C ILE A 463 -11.58 -12.02 13.93
N LEU A 464 -11.23 -12.83 12.92
CA LEU A 464 -10.60 -12.34 11.68
C LEU A 464 -11.67 -11.88 10.70
N VAL A 465 -11.52 -10.66 10.14
CA VAL A 465 -12.36 -10.15 9.07
C VAL A 465 -11.51 -9.87 7.83
N LYS A 466 -11.77 -10.61 6.73
CA LYS A 466 -11.00 -10.46 5.50
C LYS A 466 -11.83 -10.75 4.24
N GLY A 467 -11.58 -9.98 3.16
CA GLY A 467 -12.18 -10.20 1.85
C GLY A 467 -11.58 -9.27 0.79
N SER A 468 -12.00 -9.45 -0.46
CA SER A 468 -11.60 -8.55 -1.54
C SER A 468 -12.14 -7.13 -1.35
N ARG A 469 -11.58 -6.17 -2.08
CA ARG A 469 -12.05 -4.77 -2.00
C ARG A 469 -13.52 -4.62 -2.39
N SER A 470 -14.00 -5.44 -3.33
CA SER A 470 -15.40 -5.47 -3.76
C SER A 470 -16.35 -6.00 -2.68
N ALA A 471 -15.90 -6.91 -1.83
CA ALA A 471 -16.69 -7.48 -0.74
C ALA A 471 -16.95 -6.50 0.41
N ARG A 472 -16.18 -5.41 0.52
CA ARG A 472 -16.34 -4.33 1.51
C ARG A 472 -16.46 -4.85 2.94
N MET A 473 -15.57 -5.76 3.31
CA MET A 473 -15.63 -6.46 4.60
C MET A 473 -15.45 -5.54 5.81
N GLU A 474 -14.95 -4.33 5.66
CA GLU A 474 -14.92 -3.30 6.71
C GLU A 474 -16.32 -3.03 7.30
N ARG A 475 -17.39 -3.27 6.51
CA ARG A 475 -18.79 -3.10 6.96
C ARG A 475 -19.20 -4.07 8.06
N VAL A 476 -18.52 -5.22 8.20
CA VAL A 476 -18.74 -6.15 9.32
C VAL A 476 -18.44 -5.44 10.65
N LEU A 477 -17.26 -4.81 10.76
CA LEU A 477 -16.87 -4.10 11.98
C LEU A 477 -17.75 -2.87 12.22
N GLU A 478 -18.06 -2.11 11.16
CA GLU A 478 -18.93 -0.93 11.25
C GLU A 478 -20.34 -1.26 11.72
N ALA A 479 -20.93 -2.35 11.20
CA ALA A 479 -22.26 -2.79 11.58
C ALA A 479 -22.28 -3.38 12.99
N PHE A 480 -21.26 -4.16 13.36
CA PHE A 480 -21.11 -4.70 14.71
C PHE A 480 -20.95 -3.60 15.77
N ALA A 481 -20.15 -2.58 15.50
CA ALA A 481 -19.96 -1.44 16.40
C ALA A 481 -21.26 -0.67 16.68
N LYS A 482 -22.10 -0.45 15.65
CA LYS A 482 -23.38 0.25 15.80
C LYS A 482 -24.37 -0.48 16.70
N ARG A 483 -24.34 -1.82 16.74
CA ARG A 483 -25.27 -2.64 17.55
C ARG A 483 -24.96 -2.58 19.03
N GLY A 484 -23.69 -2.53 19.43
CA GLY A 484 -23.30 -2.34 20.82
C GLY A 484 -23.74 -0.99 21.39
N ALA A 485 -23.66 0.06 20.57
CA ALA A 485 -24.11 1.41 20.98
C ALA A 485 -25.64 1.50 21.21
N THR A 486 -26.42 0.63 20.55
CA THR A 486 -27.90 0.59 20.75
C THR A 486 -28.31 -0.26 21.96
N ALA A 487 -27.47 -1.20 22.39
CA ALA A 487 -27.72 -2.02 23.57
C ALA A 487 -27.55 -1.26 24.91
N GLU A 488 -26.71 -0.22 24.93
CA GLU A 488 -26.52 0.64 26.14
C GLU A 488 -27.58 1.72 26.33
N VAL A 489 -28.52 1.90 25.40
CA VAL A 489 -29.56 2.96 25.44
C VAL A 489 -30.96 2.41 25.85
N THR A 490 -31.09 1.13 26.16
CA THR A 490 -32.36 0.61 26.68
C THR A 490 -32.30 0.58 28.20
N PRO A 491 -33.06 1.46 28.91
CA PRO A 491 -33.06 1.59 30.37
C PRO A 491 -33.66 0.39 31.09
#